data_eef73e47fde46688308282580764b01d
#
_entry.id   eef73e47fde46688308282580764b01d
#
_cell.length_a   1.000
_cell.length_b   1.000
_cell.length_c   1.000
_cell.angle_alpha   90.00
_cell.angle_beta   90.00
_cell.angle_gamma   90.00
#
_symmetry.space_group_name_H-M   'P 1'
#
loop_
_entity.id
_entity.type
_entity.pdbx_description
1 polymer ?
#
loop_
_entity_poly.entity_id
_entity_poly.type
_entity_poly.pdbx_seq_one_letter_code
_entity_poly.pdbx_strand_id
1 'polypeptide(L)'
;AAIVTVAGAAVTYSMIDRATVLAAFGIGLSIWLLLSTLTELAERIQLFQAPFAESWRRFLRQPRASWGMTLAHGGLAIAVAGMTASSAWTVESIQTMRPGETVSISGYKFTLRQVRQVQGPNYQARRATFDVTKGTNTSLTLEPEKRVFTVSQQQTTEAAIHSTFLGDLYAVVGDPDGKGGFITRLYFNPLVPWLWVGAFMMVLGAIISLSDRRHRVGAPSVRRSPDPDTVKTKA
;
A
#
# COMPACT_ATOMS: atom_id res chain seq x y z
N ALA A 1 13.04 -6.30 -19.22
CA ALA A 1 11.85 -5.92 -18.43
C ALA A 1 10.60 -6.69 -18.88
N ALA A 2 10.16 -6.58 -20.16
CA ALA A 2 8.91 -7.20 -20.66
C ALA A 2 8.79 -8.71 -20.38
N ILE A 3 9.85 -9.49 -20.64
CA ILE A 3 9.83 -10.95 -20.41
C ILE A 3 9.63 -11.29 -18.92
N VAL A 4 10.30 -10.58 -18.02
CA VAL A 4 10.16 -10.78 -16.55
C VAL A 4 8.77 -10.37 -16.08
N THR A 5 8.20 -9.32 -16.67
CA THR A 5 6.84 -8.87 -16.38
C THR A 5 5.79 -9.92 -16.76
N VAL A 6 5.90 -10.49 -17.96
CA VAL A 6 5.01 -11.55 -18.44
C VAL A 6 5.16 -12.80 -17.58
N ALA A 7 6.39 -13.21 -17.25
CA ALA A 7 6.65 -14.34 -16.37
C ALA A 7 6.07 -14.10 -14.97
N GLY A 8 6.23 -12.89 -14.39
CA GLY A 8 5.65 -12.54 -13.10
C GLY A 8 4.12 -12.60 -13.10
N ALA A 9 3.47 -12.09 -14.13
CA ALA A 9 2.02 -12.16 -14.29
C ALA A 9 1.52 -13.60 -14.45
N ALA A 10 2.23 -14.43 -15.24
CA ALA A 10 1.89 -15.84 -15.43
C ALA A 10 2.03 -16.66 -14.14
N VAL A 11 3.11 -16.43 -13.37
CA VAL A 11 3.30 -17.08 -12.06
C VAL A 11 2.19 -16.66 -11.10
N THR A 12 1.84 -15.36 -11.05
CA THR A 12 0.74 -14.87 -10.23
C THR A 12 -0.59 -15.55 -10.61
N TYR A 13 -0.88 -15.66 -11.90
CA TYR A 13 -2.08 -16.32 -12.39
C TYR A 13 -2.12 -17.83 -12.06
N SER A 14 -0.97 -18.52 -12.18
CA SER A 14 -0.90 -19.97 -11.94
C SER A 14 -0.93 -20.37 -10.46
N MET A 15 -0.51 -19.47 -9.56
CA MET A 15 -0.43 -19.77 -8.11
C MET A 15 -1.76 -19.56 -7.36
N ILE A 16 -2.79 -18.99 -8.00
CA ILE A 16 -4.00 -18.56 -7.30
C ILE A 16 -5.25 -19.01 -8.07
N ASP A 17 -5.99 -19.96 -7.51
CA ASP A 17 -7.26 -20.49 -8.04
C ASP A 17 -8.35 -19.43 -8.29
N ARG A 18 -8.18 -18.22 -7.77
CA ARG A 18 -9.13 -17.10 -7.87
C ARG A 18 -8.52 -15.81 -8.42
N ALA A 19 -7.30 -15.86 -8.94
CA ALA A 19 -6.68 -14.69 -9.56
C ALA A 19 -7.46 -14.29 -10.81
N THR A 20 -8.09 -13.11 -10.76
CA THR A 20 -8.66 -12.50 -11.97
C THR A 20 -7.53 -12.09 -12.91
N VAL A 21 -7.81 -12.05 -14.22
CA VAL A 21 -6.85 -11.50 -15.21
C VAL A 21 -6.38 -10.10 -14.81
N LEU A 22 -7.26 -9.29 -14.18
CA LEU A 22 -6.93 -7.96 -13.67
C LEU A 22 -5.86 -7.99 -12.56
N ALA A 23 -5.88 -8.99 -11.68
CA ALA A 23 -4.85 -9.13 -10.65
C ALA A 23 -3.48 -9.46 -11.25
N ALA A 24 -3.42 -10.37 -12.21
CA ALA A 24 -2.20 -10.69 -12.95
C ALA A 24 -1.67 -9.45 -13.68
N PHE A 25 -2.56 -8.68 -14.31
CA PHE A 25 -2.22 -7.41 -14.96
C PHE A 25 -1.66 -6.37 -13.97
N GLY A 26 -2.32 -6.19 -12.82
CA GLY A 26 -1.89 -5.24 -11.79
C GLY A 26 -0.52 -5.58 -11.21
N ILE A 27 -0.27 -6.85 -10.88
CA ILE A 27 1.05 -7.30 -10.42
C ILE A 27 2.09 -7.18 -11.54
N GLY A 28 1.73 -7.56 -12.77
CA GLY A 28 2.60 -7.37 -13.94
C GLY A 28 3.01 -5.90 -14.13
N LEU A 29 2.06 -4.98 -14.02
CA LEU A 29 2.31 -3.54 -14.09
C LEU A 29 3.23 -3.06 -12.96
N SER A 30 3.00 -3.51 -11.72
CA SER A 30 3.85 -3.18 -10.59
C SER A 30 5.29 -3.63 -10.79
N ILE A 31 5.49 -4.89 -11.23
CA ILE A 31 6.81 -5.44 -11.54
C ILE A 31 7.46 -4.64 -12.67
N TRP A 32 6.71 -4.34 -13.73
CA TRP A 32 7.23 -3.56 -14.86
C TRP A 32 7.68 -2.16 -14.43
N LEU A 33 6.88 -1.44 -13.64
CA LEU A 33 7.22 -0.13 -13.09
C LEU A 33 8.48 -0.20 -12.24
N LEU A 34 8.58 -1.18 -11.35
CA LEU A 34 9.73 -1.34 -10.47
C LEU A 34 11.00 -1.63 -11.26
N LEU A 35 10.93 -2.60 -12.19
CA LEU A 35 12.07 -2.95 -13.02
C LEU A 35 12.50 -1.81 -13.94
N SER A 36 11.55 -1.07 -14.53
CA SER A 36 11.86 0.10 -15.37
C SER A 36 12.56 1.18 -14.55
N THR A 37 12.09 1.45 -13.33
CA THR A 37 12.72 2.41 -12.40
C THR A 37 14.14 1.98 -12.02
N LEU A 38 14.34 0.70 -11.71
CA LEU A 38 15.65 0.16 -11.37
C LEU A 38 16.61 0.15 -12.58
N THR A 39 16.11 -0.16 -13.76
CA THR A 39 16.89 -0.12 -15.01
C THR A 39 17.36 1.30 -15.31
N GLU A 40 16.44 2.29 -15.22
CA GLU A 40 16.79 3.70 -15.41
C GLU A 40 17.86 4.16 -14.40
N LEU A 41 17.73 3.77 -13.13
CA LEU A 41 18.75 4.06 -12.12
C LEU A 41 20.08 3.40 -12.46
N ALA A 42 20.08 2.12 -12.85
CA ALA A 42 21.28 1.37 -13.23
C ALA A 42 21.99 1.98 -14.44
N GLU A 43 21.25 2.44 -15.46
CA GLU A 43 21.79 3.13 -16.63
C GLU A 43 22.42 4.47 -16.24
N ARG A 44 21.76 5.27 -15.41
CA ARG A 44 22.27 6.55 -14.93
C ARG A 44 23.60 6.43 -14.18
N ILE A 45 23.75 5.38 -13.36
CA ILE A 45 24.98 5.13 -12.61
C ILE A 45 26.00 4.30 -13.40
N GLN A 46 25.63 3.84 -14.61
CA GLN A 46 26.44 2.93 -15.45
C GLN A 46 26.87 1.66 -14.70
N LEU A 47 25.93 1.03 -13.97
CA LEU A 47 26.20 -0.05 -13.01
C LEU A 47 27.00 -1.23 -13.62
N PHE A 48 26.75 -1.55 -14.90
CA PHE A 48 27.42 -2.67 -15.59
C PHE A 48 28.41 -2.22 -16.68
N GLN A 49 28.61 -0.92 -16.83
CA GLN A 49 29.46 -0.32 -17.88
C GLN A 49 30.74 0.33 -17.32
N ALA A 50 30.75 0.61 -16.02
CA ALA A 50 31.87 1.23 -15.32
C ALA A 50 32.31 0.38 -14.11
N PRO A 51 33.55 0.55 -13.60
CA PRO A 51 33.97 -0.07 -12.34
C PRO A 51 33.01 0.27 -11.18
N PHE A 52 32.79 -0.66 -10.28
CA PHE A 52 31.83 -0.50 -9.17
C PHE A 52 32.07 0.79 -8.36
N ALA A 53 33.32 1.15 -8.07
CA ALA A 53 33.67 2.36 -7.34
C ALA A 53 33.19 3.63 -8.07
N GLU A 54 33.27 3.66 -9.40
CA GLU A 54 32.78 4.77 -10.22
C GLU A 54 31.25 4.82 -10.22
N SER A 55 30.57 3.69 -10.40
CA SER A 55 29.11 3.59 -10.32
C SER A 55 28.59 4.05 -8.97
N TRP A 56 29.28 3.65 -7.87
CA TRP A 56 28.93 4.08 -6.52
C TRP A 56 29.11 5.59 -6.33
N ARG A 57 30.20 6.16 -6.86
CA ARG A 57 30.41 7.61 -6.84
C ARG A 57 29.31 8.36 -7.59
N ARG A 58 28.88 7.85 -8.75
CA ARG A 58 27.76 8.43 -9.55
C ARG A 58 26.43 8.32 -8.82
N PHE A 59 26.17 7.19 -8.17
CA PHE A 59 24.99 7.00 -7.32
C PHE A 59 24.89 8.09 -6.24
N LEU A 60 25.96 8.34 -5.49
CA LEU A 60 25.99 9.35 -4.45
C LEU A 60 25.89 10.80 -4.98
N ARG A 61 26.28 11.04 -6.23
CA ARG A 61 26.27 12.36 -6.87
C ARG A 61 25.04 12.65 -7.70
N GLN A 62 24.04 11.77 -7.69
CA GLN A 62 22.77 12.00 -8.39
C GLN A 62 22.07 13.28 -7.92
N PRO A 63 21.49 14.06 -8.85
CA PRO A 63 20.70 15.24 -8.49
C PRO A 63 19.47 14.83 -7.66
N ARG A 64 19.02 15.74 -6.79
CA ARG A 64 17.83 15.48 -5.96
C ARG A 64 16.59 15.19 -6.79
N ALA A 65 16.42 15.87 -7.93
CA ALA A 65 15.32 15.59 -8.86
C ALA A 65 15.30 14.14 -9.35
N SER A 66 16.48 13.57 -9.68
CA SER A 66 16.60 12.15 -10.06
C SER A 66 16.20 11.20 -8.95
N TRP A 67 16.68 11.46 -7.71
CA TRP A 67 16.30 10.67 -6.54
C TRP A 67 14.81 10.75 -6.26
N GLY A 68 14.26 11.96 -6.34
CA GLY A 68 12.83 12.18 -6.15
C GLY A 68 11.99 11.39 -7.15
N MET A 69 12.39 11.36 -8.42
CA MET A 69 11.71 10.61 -9.47
C MET A 69 11.80 9.09 -9.24
N THR A 70 12.99 8.58 -8.96
CA THR A 70 13.19 7.15 -8.66
C THR A 70 12.34 6.71 -7.46
N LEU A 71 12.32 7.51 -6.39
CA LEU A 71 11.53 7.21 -5.19
C LEU A 71 10.03 7.25 -5.48
N ALA A 72 9.55 8.23 -6.25
CA ALA A 72 8.15 8.35 -6.59
C ALA A 72 7.66 7.18 -7.48
N HIS A 73 8.42 6.80 -8.49
CA HIS A 73 8.06 5.66 -9.36
C HIS A 73 8.14 4.31 -8.60
N GLY A 74 9.16 4.13 -7.74
CA GLY A 74 9.23 2.96 -6.85
C GLY A 74 8.04 2.90 -5.89
N GLY A 75 7.66 4.05 -5.32
CA GLY A 75 6.47 4.17 -4.48
C GLY A 75 5.18 3.82 -5.22
N LEU A 76 5.04 4.29 -6.47
CA LEU A 76 3.90 3.95 -7.32
C LEU A 76 3.83 2.44 -7.59
N ALA A 77 4.95 1.80 -7.90
CA ALA A 77 5.00 0.36 -8.10
C ALA A 77 4.51 -0.41 -6.86
N ILE A 78 4.99 -0.02 -5.67
CA ILE A 78 4.59 -0.62 -4.39
C ILE A 78 3.10 -0.37 -4.12
N ALA A 79 2.59 0.84 -4.35
CA ALA A 79 1.17 1.15 -4.16
C ALA A 79 0.27 0.33 -5.09
N VAL A 80 0.65 0.17 -6.36
CA VAL A 80 -0.08 -0.67 -7.33
C VAL A 80 -0.10 -2.14 -6.88
N ALA A 81 1.03 -2.67 -6.38
CA ALA A 81 1.08 -4.03 -5.83
C ALA A 81 0.14 -4.18 -4.62
N GLY A 82 0.18 -3.24 -3.67
CA GLY A 82 -0.68 -3.23 -2.50
C GLY A 82 -2.17 -3.15 -2.85
N MET A 83 -2.54 -2.26 -3.78
CA MET A 83 -3.90 -2.11 -4.27
C MET A 83 -4.39 -3.38 -4.97
N THR A 84 -3.57 -3.96 -5.83
CA THR A 84 -3.92 -5.19 -6.55
C THR A 84 -4.11 -6.35 -5.58
N ALA A 85 -3.19 -6.53 -4.63
CA ALA A 85 -3.26 -7.62 -3.67
C ALA A 85 -4.48 -7.49 -2.75
N SER A 86 -4.74 -6.29 -2.22
CA SER A 86 -5.89 -6.06 -1.34
C SER A 86 -7.23 -6.21 -2.08
N SER A 87 -7.27 -5.91 -3.39
CA SER A 87 -8.50 -6.06 -4.17
C SER A 87 -8.76 -7.51 -4.60
N ALA A 88 -7.70 -8.25 -4.93
CA ALA A 88 -7.84 -9.57 -5.53
C ALA A 88 -7.84 -10.71 -4.51
N TRP A 89 -7.19 -10.54 -3.35
CA TRP A 89 -6.90 -11.63 -2.41
C TRP A 89 -7.41 -11.35 -0.99
N THR A 90 -8.33 -10.42 -0.85
CA THR A 90 -9.06 -10.25 0.41
C THR A 90 -9.82 -11.54 0.73
N VAL A 91 -9.64 -12.02 1.94
CA VAL A 91 -10.42 -13.16 2.47
C VAL A 91 -11.44 -12.61 3.45
N GLU A 92 -12.71 -12.92 3.20
CA GLU A 92 -13.84 -12.50 4.02
C GLU A 92 -14.55 -13.73 4.61
N SER A 93 -14.99 -13.56 5.86
CA SER A 93 -15.93 -14.50 6.49
C SER A 93 -17.05 -13.72 7.16
N ILE A 94 -18.27 -13.89 6.64
CA ILE A 94 -19.49 -13.34 7.22
C ILE A 94 -20.27 -14.49 7.81
N GLN A 95 -20.46 -14.49 9.13
CA GLN A 95 -21.23 -15.53 9.81
C GLN A 95 -21.74 -15.06 11.16
N THR A 96 -22.70 -15.80 11.69
CA THR A 96 -23.15 -15.63 13.07
C THR A 96 -22.22 -16.38 14.00
N MET A 97 -21.67 -15.68 15.01
CA MET A 97 -20.82 -16.27 16.04
C MET A 97 -21.45 -16.11 17.42
N ARG A 98 -21.31 -17.14 18.25
CA ARG A 98 -21.64 -17.12 19.67
C ARG A 98 -20.38 -16.95 20.49
N PRO A 99 -20.48 -16.38 21.71
CA PRO A 99 -19.35 -16.38 22.64
C PRO A 99 -18.76 -17.79 22.82
N GLY A 100 -17.44 -17.90 22.68
CA GLY A 100 -16.68 -19.18 22.69
C GLY A 100 -16.41 -19.76 21.30
N GLU A 101 -17.10 -19.35 20.24
CA GLU A 101 -16.87 -19.87 18.90
C GLU A 101 -15.63 -19.27 18.25
N THR A 102 -14.97 -20.07 17.42
CA THR A 102 -13.71 -19.71 16.73
C THR A 102 -13.85 -19.88 15.23
N VAL A 103 -13.33 -18.90 14.49
CA VAL A 103 -13.26 -18.88 13.02
C VAL A 103 -11.82 -18.72 12.58
N SER A 104 -11.42 -19.44 11.54
CA SER A 104 -10.06 -19.36 10.99
C SER A 104 -10.06 -18.67 9.63
N ILE A 105 -9.24 -17.61 9.49
CA ILE A 105 -9.07 -16.84 8.26
C ILE A 105 -7.58 -16.61 8.03
N SER A 106 -7.07 -17.00 6.88
CA SER A 106 -5.65 -16.76 6.47
C SER A 106 -4.63 -17.17 7.53
N GLY A 107 -4.89 -18.28 8.26
CA GLY A 107 -4.02 -18.79 9.31
C GLY A 107 -4.17 -18.08 10.67
N TYR A 108 -5.06 -17.10 10.79
CA TYR A 108 -5.45 -16.49 12.05
C TYR A 108 -6.74 -17.14 12.58
N LYS A 109 -6.80 -17.38 13.88
CA LYS A 109 -7.98 -17.86 14.60
C LYS A 109 -8.60 -16.73 15.38
N PHE A 110 -9.84 -16.38 15.07
CA PHE A 110 -10.64 -15.37 15.75
C PHE A 110 -11.62 -16.07 16.69
N THR A 111 -11.47 -15.91 17.98
CA THR A 111 -12.38 -16.46 18.98
C THR A 111 -13.19 -15.33 19.57
N LEU A 112 -14.52 -15.37 19.42
CA LEU A 112 -15.40 -14.39 20.04
C LEU A 112 -15.49 -14.69 21.55
N ARG A 113 -14.82 -13.88 22.39
CA ARG A 113 -14.83 -14.08 23.84
C ARG A 113 -16.14 -13.68 24.48
N GLN A 114 -16.60 -12.46 24.19
CA GLN A 114 -17.81 -11.87 24.75
C GLN A 114 -18.34 -10.71 23.91
N VAL A 115 -19.62 -10.38 24.10
CA VAL A 115 -20.22 -9.16 23.60
C VAL A 115 -20.92 -8.46 24.76
N ARG A 116 -20.60 -7.18 24.98
CA ARG A 116 -21.15 -6.40 26.11
C ARG A 116 -21.68 -5.05 25.66
N GLN A 117 -22.64 -4.52 26.41
CA GLN A 117 -23.08 -3.14 26.27
C GLN A 117 -22.07 -2.22 26.96
N VAL A 118 -21.69 -1.15 26.28
CA VAL A 118 -20.76 -0.11 26.78
C VAL A 118 -21.42 1.24 26.55
N GLN A 119 -21.37 2.10 27.55
CA GLN A 119 -21.87 3.48 27.45
C GLN A 119 -20.68 4.42 27.23
N GLY A 120 -20.70 5.16 26.12
CA GLY A 120 -19.76 6.24 25.83
C GLY A 120 -20.32 7.62 26.24
N PRO A 121 -19.57 8.68 26.00
CA PRO A 121 -19.99 10.04 26.40
C PRO A 121 -21.29 10.52 25.76
N ASN A 122 -21.55 10.12 24.50
CA ASN A 122 -22.70 10.54 23.69
C ASN A 122 -23.27 9.40 22.84
N TYR A 123 -22.90 8.14 23.14
CA TYR A 123 -23.41 6.96 22.44
C TYR A 123 -23.54 5.77 23.38
N GLN A 124 -24.37 4.82 22.98
CA GLN A 124 -24.36 3.46 23.52
C GLN A 124 -23.76 2.53 22.48
N ALA A 125 -22.91 1.62 22.91
CA ALA A 125 -22.25 0.69 22.01
C ALA A 125 -22.42 -0.75 22.45
N ARG A 126 -22.49 -1.64 21.45
CA ARG A 126 -22.25 -3.06 21.61
C ARG A 126 -20.83 -3.34 21.21
N ARG A 127 -19.99 -3.73 22.17
CA ARG A 127 -18.57 -4.05 21.96
C ARG A 127 -18.39 -5.55 22.02
N ALA A 128 -17.82 -6.11 20.95
CA ALA A 128 -17.35 -7.48 20.93
C ALA A 128 -15.86 -7.53 21.29
N THR A 129 -15.43 -8.60 21.95
CA THR A 129 -14.01 -8.85 22.23
C THR A 129 -13.63 -10.13 21.51
N PHE A 130 -12.71 -10.03 20.54
CA PHE A 130 -12.12 -11.14 19.82
C PHE A 130 -10.70 -11.38 20.30
N ASP A 131 -10.39 -12.61 20.68
CA ASP A 131 -9.02 -13.06 20.81
C ASP A 131 -8.56 -13.62 19.47
N VAL A 132 -7.48 -13.05 18.95
CA VAL A 132 -6.91 -13.45 17.65
C VAL A 132 -5.56 -14.10 17.89
N THR A 133 -5.38 -15.33 17.40
CA THR A 133 -4.13 -16.06 17.51
C THR A 133 -3.61 -16.49 16.16
N LYS A 134 -2.28 -16.53 15.99
CA LYS A 134 -1.61 -17.09 14.81
C LYS A 134 -0.59 -18.13 15.27
N GLY A 135 -0.83 -19.40 14.93
CA GLY A 135 0.02 -20.49 15.43
C GLY A 135 -0.02 -20.60 16.95
N THR A 136 1.14 -20.78 17.60
CA THR A 136 1.27 -20.94 19.05
C THR A 136 1.57 -19.64 19.79
N ASN A 137 1.86 -18.54 19.14
CA ASN A 137 2.66 -17.47 19.75
C ASN A 137 2.09 -16.05 19.81
N THR A 138 0.93 -15.75 19.27
CA THR A 138 0.49 -14.35 19.33
C THR A 138 -0.99 -14.28 19.67
N SER A 139 -1.28 -13.81 20.88
CA SER A 139 -2.63 -13.41 21.26
C SER A 139 -2.76 -11.90 21.08
N LEU A 140 -3.68 -11.49 20.23
CA LEU A 140 -4.06 -10.11 19.98
C LEU A 140 -5.53 -9.99 20.31
N THR A 141 -5.94 -8.89 20.94
CA THR A 141 -7.36 -8.60 21.20
C THR A 141 -7.87 -7.53 20.22
N LEU A 142 -8.99 -7.82 19.56
CA LEU A 142 -9.72 -6.86 18.73
C LEU A 142 -11.07 -6.56 19.35
N GLU A 143 -11.42 -5.27 19.45
CA GLU A 143 -12.67 -4.82 20.09
C GLU A 143 -13.51 -3.95 19.14
N PRO A 144 -14.18 -4.53 18.13
CA PRO A 144 -15.12 -3.79 17.30
C PRO A 144 -16.38 -3.38 18.08
N GLU A 145 -16.94 -2.24 17.68
CA GLU A 145 -18.15 -1.70 18.30
C GLU A 145 -19.25 -1.39 17.26
N LYS A 146 -20.48 -1.63 17.64
CA LYS A 146 -21.63 -1.03 16.96
C LYS A 146 -22.21 0.04 17.88
N ARG A 147 -22.14 1.32 17.46
CA ARG A 147 -22.53 2.49 18.22
C ARG A 147 -23.87 3.03 17.76
N VAL A 148 -24.64 3.53 18.70
CA VAL A 148 -25.86 4.31 18.47
C VAL A 148 -25.71 5.63 19.22
N PHE A 149 -25.66 6.73 18.49
CA PHE A 149 -25.51 8.06 19.08
C PHE A 149 -26.85 8.51 19.73
N THR A 150 -26.79 8.95 20.99
CA THR A 150 -27.98 9.22 21.80
C THR A 150 -28.82 10.38 21.27
N VAL A 151 -28.21 11.38 20.64
CA VAL A 151 -28.91 12.57 20.13
C VAL A 151 -29.45 12.35 18.71
N SER A 152 -28.58 11.92 17.79
CA SER A 152 -28.91 11.76 16.37
C SER A 152 -29.61 10.44 16.06
N GLN A 153 -29.60 9.47 16.98
CA GLN A 153 -30.08 8.10 16.80
C GLN A 153 -29.37 7.38 15.61
N GLN A 154 -28.27 7.95 15.16
CA GLN A 154 -27.47 7.39 14.06
C GLN A 154 -26.69 6.19 14.55
N GLN A 155 -26.72 5.11 13.76
CA GLN A 155 -25.93 3.92 14.00
C GLN A 155 -24.62 4.00 13.21
N THR A 156 -23.51 3.69 13.84
CA THR A 156 -22.20 3.54 13.20
C THR A 156 -21.56 2.22 13.60
N THR A 157 -20.73 1.71 12.72
CA THR A 157 -19.96 0.49 12.95
C THR A 157 -18.48 0.88 13.04
N GLU A 158 -17.90 0.67 14.21
CA GLU A 158 -16.48 0.89 14.47
C GLU A 158 -15.77 -0.46 14.36
N ALA A 159 -15.07 -0.62 13.28
CA ALA A 159 -14.26 -1.82 13.05
C ALA A 159 -13.00 -1.80 13.91
N ALA A 160 -12.61 -2.96 14.42
CA ALA A 160 -11.27 -3.13 14.99
C ALA A 160 -10.31 -3.59 13.91
N ILE A 161 -9.24 -2.85 13.72
CA ILE A 161 -8.23 -3.10 12.68
C ILE A 161 -6.87 -3.30 13.35
N HIS A 162 -6.15 -4.34 12.91
CA HIS A 162 -4.77 -4.55 13.31
C HIS A 162 -3.91 -4.75 12.08
N SER A 163 -3.01 -3.79 11.85
CA SER A 163 -2.09 -3.80 10.72
C SER A 163 -0.85 -4.63 11.04
N THR A 164 -0.55 -5.57 10.15
CA THR A 164 0.67 -6.36 10.16
C THR A 164 1.49 -6.08 8.90
N PHE A 165 2.75 -6.50 8.85
CA PHE A 165 3.57 -6.36 7.65
C PHE A 165 2.95 -7.00 6.39
N LEU A 166 2.19 -8.08 6.55
CA LEU A 166 1.60 -8.84 5.44
C LEU A 166 0.18 -8.41 5.06
N GLY A 167 -0.50 -7.64 5.91
CA GLY A 167 -1.86 -7.18 5.66
C GLY A 167 -2.58 -6.78 6.95
N ASP A 168 -3.83 -6.37 6.79
CA ASP A 168 -4.69 -5.93 7.89
C ASP A 168 -5.67 -7.03 8.29
N LEU A 169 -5.77 -7.27 9.60
CA LEU A 169 -6.86 -7.99 10.22
C LEU A 169 -7.96 -7.00 10.54
N TYR A 170 -9.19 -7.34 10.17
CA TYR A 170 -10.33 -6.46 10.32
C TYR A 170 -11.51 -7.24 10.89
N ALA A 171 -12.07 -6.76 11.99
CA ALA A 171 -13.20 -7.37 12.65
C ALA A 171 -14.35 -6.37 12.84
N VAL A 172 -15.58 -6.85 12.61
CA VAL A 172 -16.81 -6.09 12.80
C VAL A 172 -17.81 -6.95 13.58
N VAL A 173 -18.56 -6.31 14.48
CA VAL A 173 -19.73 -6.88 15.12
C VAL A 173 -20.99 -6.19 14.62
N GLY A 174 -21.96 -6.98 14.20
CA GLY A 174 -23.29 -6.53 13.74
C GLY A 174 -24.38 -6.75 14.77
N ASP A 175 -25.58 -7.06 14.26
CA ASP A 175 -26.77 -7.25 15.09
C ASP A 175 -26.85 -8.64 15.68
N PRO A 176 -27.56 -8.83 16.81
CA PRO A 176 -27.85 -10.15 17.36
C PRO A 176 -28.81 -10.93 16.45
N ASP A 177 -28.67 -12.23 16.41
CA ASP A 177 -29.53 -13.14 15.65
C ASP A 177 -30.82 -13.51 16.38
N GLY A 178 -31.03 -13.01 17.60
CA GLY A 178 -32.15 -13.36 18.48
C GLY A 178 -32.00 -14.73 19.14
N LYS A 179 -30.96 -15.52 18.86
CA LYS A 179 -30.68 -16.84 19.42
C LYS A 179 -29.36 -16.89 20.21
N GLY A 180 -28.85 -15.75 20.61
CA GLY A 180 -27.62 -15.60 21.38
C GLY A 180 -26.33 -15.50 20.55
N GLY A 181 -26.44 -15.44 19.23
CA GLY A 181 -25.35 -15.16 18.31
C GLY A 181 -25.33 -13.73 17.83
N PHE A 182 -24.24 -13.31 17.23
CA PHE A 182 -24.04 -11.99 16.64
C PHE A 182 -23.50 -12.15 15.22
N ILE A 183 -24.01 -11.37 14.28
CA ILE A 183 -23.47 -11.31 12.93
C ILE A 183 -22.07 -10.71 13.02
N THR A 184 -21.08 -11.41 12.54
CA THR A 184 -19.69 -10.96 12.52
C THR A 184 -19.17 -10.91 11.09
N ARG A 185 -18.31 -9.94 10.80
CA ARG A 185 -17.59 -9.86 9.54
C ARG A 185 -16.12 -9.77 9.87
N LEU A 186 -15.38 -10.73 9.41
CA LEU A 186 -13.95 -10.85 9.65
C LEU A 186 -13.25 -10.85 8.30
N TYR A 187 -12.19 -10.03 8.17
CA TYR A 187 -11.43 -9.91 6.94
C TYR A 187 -9.94 -10.05 7.21
N PHE A 188 -9.26 -10.58 6.22
CA PHE A 188 -7.83 -10.41 6.04
C PHE A 188 -7.59 -9.70 4.71
N ASN A 189 -7.03 -8.49 4.76
CA ASN A 189 -6.74 -7.67 3.58
C ASN A 189 -5.22 -7.67 3.34
N PRO A 190 -4.71 -8.45 2.37
CA PRO A 190 -3.27 -8.57 2.16
C PRO A 190 -2.68 -7.28 1.60
N LEU A 191 -1.47 -6.96 2.02
CA LEU A 191 -0.63 -5.85 1.55
C LEU A 191 -1.24 -4.44 1.61
N VAL A 192 -2.35 -4.22 2.33
CA VAL A 192 -2.92 -2.87 2.54
C VAL A 192 -1.89 -1.89 3.12
N PRO A 193 -1.06 -2.24 4.12
CA PRO A 193 -0.05 -1.31 4.63
C PRO A 193 0.94 -0.85 3.56
N TRP A 194 1.24 -1.68 2.56
CA TRP A 194 2.16 -1.34 1.47
C TRP A 194 1.59 -0.31 0.50
N LEU A 195 0.27 -0.23 0.37
CA LEU A 195 -0.39 0.86 -0.35
C LEU A 195 -0.03 2.21 0.26
N TRP A 196 -0.10 2.31 1.60
CA TRP A 196 0.26 3.53 2.34
C TRP A 196 1.76 3.82 2.27
N VAL A 197 2.61 2.80 2.37
CA VAL A 197 4.07 2.94 2.20
C VAL A 197 4.38 3.50 0.80
N GLY A 198 3.76 2.96 -0.24
CA GLY A 198 3.93 3.45 -1.62
C GLY A 198 3.48 4.90 -1.77
N ALA A 199 2.30 5.25 -1.23
CA ALA A 199 1.79 6.63 -1.25
C ALA A 199 2.75 7.60 -0.53
N PHE A 200 3.25 7.22 0.64
CA PHE A 200 4.20 8.03 1.39
C PHE A 200 5.54 8.21 0.63
N MET A 201 6.04 7.14 -0.01
CA MET A 201 7.23 7.23 -0.87
C MET A 201 7.01 8.18 -2.04
N MET A 202 5.83 8.19 -2.68
CA MET A 202 5.51 9.14 -3.75
C MET A 202 5.55 10.59 -3.26
N VAL A 203 4.95 10.87 -2.10
CA VAL A 203 4.97 12.21 -1.50
C VAL A 203 6.41 12.65 -1.18
N LEU A 204 7.21 11.79 -0.54
CA LEU A 204 8.61 12.07 -0.26
C LEU A 204 9.41 12.30 -1.55
N GLY A 205 9.18 11.47 -2.57
CA GLY A 205 9.81 11.62 -3.88
C GLY A 205 9.50 12.98 -4.52
N ALA A 206 8.24 13.42 -4.45
CA ALA A 206 7.82 14.73 -4.94
C ALA A 206 8.51 15.88 -4.17
N ILE A 207 8.55 15.80 -2.83
CA ILE A 207 9.21 16.81 -1.98
C ILE A 207 10.70 16.91 -2.32
N ILE A 208 11.38 15.76 -2.44
CA ILE A 208 12.81 15.72 -2.78
C ILE A 208 13.03 16.32 -4.18
N SER A 209 12.22 15.96 -5.16
CA SER A 209 12.30 16.48 -6.53
C SER A 209 12.11 18.00 -6.57
N LEU A 210 11.08 18.52 -5.88
CA LEU A 210 10.79 19.96 -5.81
C LEU A 210 11.84 20.73 -5.01
N SER A 211 12.61 20.09 -4.15
CA SER A 211 13.71 20.72 -3.40
C SER A 211 14.95 20.99 -4.27
N ASP A 212 14.99 20.48 -5.51
CA ASP A 212 16.11 20.71 -6.42
C ASP A 212 16.04 22.14 -7.00
N ARG A 213 17.02 22.95 -6.63
CA ARG A 213 17.09 24.37 -7.07
C ARG A 213 17.26 24.55 -8.58
N ARG A 214 17.77 23.54 -9.28
CA ARG A 214 18.01 23.59 -10.74
C ARG A 214 16.74 23.81 -11.55
N HIS A 215 15.59 23.40 -11.03
CA HIS A 215 14.29 23.61 -11.68
C HIS A 215 13.64 24.97 -11.35
N ARG A 216 14.11 25.67 -10.30
CA ARG A 216 13.56 26.97 -9.92
C ARG A 216 14.29 28.16 -10.56
N VAL A 217 15.56 27.97 -10.89
CA VAL A 217 16.36 28.99 -11.59
C VAL A 217 16.37 28.55 -13.05
N GLY A 218 15.61 29.23 -13.89
CA GLY A 218 15.61 28.99 -15.33
C GLY A 218 17.05 28.89 -15.83
N ALA A 219 17.34 27.85 -16.63
CA ALA A 219 18.66 27.72 -17.22
C ALA A 219 19.02 29.05 -17.90
N PRO A 220 20.22 29.64 -17.64
CA PRO A 220 20.62 30.85 -18.31
C PRO A 220 20.48 30.58 -19.81
N SER A 221 19.67 31.38 -20.50
CA SER A 221 19.60 31.33 -21.96
C SER A 221 21.02 31.50 -22.46
N VAL A 222 21.51 30.51 -23.18
CA VAL A 222 22.81 30.65 -23.87
C VAL A 222 22.66 31.88 -24.75
N ARG A 223 23.29 32.98 -24.35
CA ARG A 223 23.37 34.16 -25.20
C ARG A 223 24.02 33.70 -26.50
N ARG A 224 23.24 33.56 -27.56
CA ARG A 224 23.80 33.39 -28.89
C ARG A 224 24.74 34.55 -29.10
N SER A 225 26.03 34.27 -29.22
CA SER A 225 26.98 35.25 -29.68
C SER A 225 26.45 35.83 -30.99
N PRO A 226 26.49 37.16 -31.17
CA PRO A 226 26.11 37.76 -32.42
C PRO A 226 26.92 37.12 -33.54
N ASP A 227 26.26 36.73 -34.61
CA ASP A 227 26.87 36.11 -35.77
C ASP A 227 27.90 37.09 -36.35
N PRO A 228 29.19 36.71 -36.46
CA PRO A 228 30.27 37.59 -36.94
C PRO A 228 29.99 38.17 -38.35
N ASP A 229 29.12 37.49 -39.12
CA ASP A 229 28.83 37.94 -40.51
C ASP A 229 27.81 39.08 -40.61
N THR A 230 27.13 39.43 -39.51
CA THR A 230 26.21 40.60 -39.53
C THR A 230 26.92 41.94 -39.30
N VAL A 231 28.20 41.94 -38.99
CA VAL A 231 28.98 43.18 -38.74
C VAL A 231 29.62 43.76 -40.03
N LYS A 232 29.65 42.98 -41.12
CA LYS A 232 30.33 43.42 -42.36
C LYS A 232 29.46 44.15 -43.41
N THR A 233 28.21 44.50 -43.12
CA THR A 233 27.33 45.11 -44.12
C THR A 233 26.97 46.55 -43.79
N LYS A 234 27.74 47.25 -42.93
CA LYS A 234 27.63 48.70 -42.69
C LYS A 234 29.03 49.35 -42.71
N ALA A 235 29.62 49.38 -43.89
CA ALA A 235 30.72 50.29 -44.23
C ALA A 235 30.52 50.74 -45.68
#